data_325ca92fbe29d33748dab3de09bd9acd
#
_entry.id   325ca92fbe29d33748dab3de09bd9acd
#
_cell.length_a   1.000
_cell.length_b   1.000
_cell.length_c   1.000
_cell.angle_alpha   90.00
_cell.angle_beta   90.00
_cell.angle_gamma   90.00
#
_symmetry.space_group_name_H-M   'P 1'
#
loop_
_entity.id
_entity.type
_entity.pdbx_description
1 polymer ?
#
loop_
_entity_poly.entity_id
_entity_poly.type
_entity_poly.pdbx_seq_one_letter_code
_entity_poly.pdbx_strand_id
1 'polypeptide(L)'
;MKQKLLASAAMIALTSGVVHAQVKFPVGEDATFNWASLDAFKQAHGDLAGQKLTVLGPWLGGDKDLFESVIPYFEEATGVQVDYSGSSSFEQQIVIDAEAGSPPDVAIFPQPGLAAGLAAKGQLKTLTDETRQWIVDNYDGGESGARL
;
A
#
# COMPACT_ATOMS: atom_id res chain seq x y z
N MET A 1 10.23 18.63 64.35
CA MET A 1 9.29 18.77 63.22
C MET A 1 10.06 18.46 61.96
N LYS A 2 9.84 17.29 61.35
CA LYS A 2 10.49 16.86 60.13
C LYS A 2 9.46 16.97 58.98
N GLN A 3 9.63 17.95 58.10
CA GLN A 3 8.81 18.09 56.87
C GLN A 3 9.27 17.06 55.85
N LYS A 4 8.35 16.20 55.43
CA LYS A 4 8.53 15.29 54.27
C LYS A 4 8.14 16.02 53.00
N LEU A 5 9.11 16.30 52.12
CA LEU A 5 8.84 16.74 50.75
C LEU A 5 8.36 15.53 49.96
N LEU A 6 7.13 15.59 49.48
CA LEU A 6 6.57 14.69 48.48
C LEU A 6 6.95 15.23 47.07
N ALA A 7 7.88 14.57 46.41
CA ALA A 7 8.17 14.84 45.02
C ALA A 7 7.13 14.13 44.16
N SER A 8 6.18 14.88 43.53
CA SER A 8 5.29 14.38 42.48
C SER A 8 6.07 14.28 41.20
N ALA A 9 6.35 13.06 40.76
CA ALA A 9 6.83 12.81 39.40
C ALA A 9 5.64 12.85 38.44
N ALA A 10 5.53 13.92 37.65
CA ALA A 10 4.61 14.00 36.55
C ALA A 10 5.12 13.11 35.40
N MET A 11 4.47 11.98 35.23
CA MET A 11 4.71 11.10 34.08
C MET A 11 4.07 11.73 32.86
N ILE A 12 4.87 12.34 31.98
CA ILE A 12 4.41 12.81 30.68
C ILE A 12 4.28 11.57 29.79
N ALA A 13 3.05 11.13 29.58
CA ALA A 13 2.73 10.12 28.58
C ALA A 13 2.94 10.76 27.20
N LEU A 14 4.03 10.43 26.52
CA LEU A 14 4.18 10.69 25.10
C LEU A 14 3.19 9.78 24.35
N THR A 15 2.00 10.29 24.07
CA THR A 15 1.12 9.69 23.09
C THR A 15 1.76 9.93 21.72
N SER A 16 2.37 8.88 21.17
CA SER A 16 2.75 8.85 19.77
C SER A 16 1.45 8.94 18.95
N GLY A 17 1.07 10.16 18.58
CA GLY A 17 -0.03 10.38 17.67
C GLY A 17 0.36 9.76 16.32
N VAL A 18 -0.27 8.66 15.97
CA VAL A 18 -0.25 8.15 14.61
C VAL A 18 -0.90 9.24 13.76
N VAL A 19 -0.11 9.92 12.94
CA VAL A 19 -0.64 10.88 11.97
C VAL A 19 -1.31 10.03 10.91
N HIS A 20 -2.62 9.81 11.05
CA HIS A 20 -3.42 9.21 9.98
C HIS A 20 -3.42 10.21 8.83
N ALA A 21 -2.98 9.78 7.67
CA ALA A 21 -3.11 10.56 6.46
C ALA A 21 -4.60 10.86 6.23
N GLN A 22 -4.95 12.13 6.08
CA GLN A 22 -6.35 12.54 6.03
C GLN A 22 -6.98 12.09 4.72
N VAL A 23 -7.96 11.17 4.80
CA VAL A 23 -8.72 10.75 3.63
C VAL A 23 -9.48 11.94 3.04
N LYS A 24 -9.41 12.09 1.72
CA LYS A 24 -9.92 13.27 0.99
C LYS A 24 -11.43 13.26 0.82
N PHE A 25 -12.02 12.07 0.81
CA PHE A 25 -13.44 11.88 0.52
C PHE A 25 -14.10 11.14 1.69
N PRO A 26 -15.38 11.44 1.99
CA PRO A 26 -16.12 10.76 3.04
C PRO A 26 -16.24 9.27 2.70
N VAL A 27 -16.20 8.44 3.74
CA VAL A 27 -16.31 6.99 3.65
C VAL A 27 -17.49 6.54 4.49
N GLY A 28 -18.33 5.67 3.96
CA GLY A 28 -19.53 5.18 4.65
C GLY A 28 -20.47 4.44 3.72
N GLU A 29 -21.63 4.00 4.24
CA GLU A 29 -22.59 3.22 3.47
C GLU A 29 -23.16 3.95 2.25
N ASP A 30 -23.27 5.28 2.34
CA ASP A 30 -23.76 6.15 1.26
C ASP A 30 -22.63 6.77 0.42
N ALA A 31 -21.39 6.41 0.70
CA ALA A 31 -20.25 6.96 -0.01
C ALA A 31 -19.92 6.16 -1.28
N THR A 32 -19.29 6.81 -2.25
CA THR A 32 -18.77 6.15 -3.45
C THR A 32 -17.72 5.07 -3.11
N PHE A 33 -17.06 5.20 -1.96
CA PHE A 33 -16.11 4.24 -1.45
C PHE A 33 -16.73 3.40 -0.32
N ASN A 34 -16.71 2.09 -0.48
CA ASN A 34 -17.25 1.14 0.48
C ASN A 34 -16.13 0.30 1.11
N TRP A 35 -16.06 0.29 2.44
CA TRP A 35 -15.05 -0.45 3.19
C TRP A 35 -15.25 -1.97 3.22
N ALA A 36 -16.40 -2.50 2.82
CA ALA A 36 -16.74 -3.91 3.02
C ALA A 36 -15.69 -4.90 2.48
N SER A 37 -15.08 -4.60 1.31
CA SER A 37 -14.02 -5.44 0.74
C SER A 37 -12.71 -5.36 1.55
N LEU A 38 -12.40 -4.20 2.09
CA LEU A 38 -11.22 -3.99 2.94
C LEU A 38 -11.41 -4.60 4.32
N ASP A 39 -12.62 -4.56 4.86
CA ASP A 39 -12.97 -5.27 6.11
C ASP A 39 -12.82 -6.78 5.95
N ALA A 40 -13.27 -7.34 4.83
CA ALA A 40 -13.08 -8.74 4.51
C ALA A 40 -11.57 -9.11 4.39
N PHE A 41 -10.78 -8.26 3.75
CA PHE A 41 -9.33 -8.41 3.68
C PHE A 41 -8.69 -8.40 5.07
N LYS A 42 -9.05 -7.44 5.92
CA LYS A 42 -8.55 -7.32 7.29
C LYS A 42 -8.92 -8.54 8.14
N GLN A 43 -10.14 -9.07 7.99
CA GLN A 43 -10.56 -10.29 8.68
C GLN A 43 -9.75 -11.51 8.25
N ALA A 44 -9.40 -11.61 6.96
CA ALA A 44 -8.63 -12.73 6.42
C ALA A 44 -7.15 -12.68 6.81
N HIS A 45 -6.57 -11.48 6.92
CA HIS A 45 -5.12 -11.31 7.09
C HIS A 45 -4.70 -10.78 8.47
N GLY A 46 -5.66 -10.41 9.32
CA GLY A 46 -5.40 -9.90 10.68
C GLY A 46 -4.93 -8.45 10.71
N ASP A 47 -4.30 -8.07 11.83
CA ASP A 47 -3.77 -6.73 12.02
C ASP A 47 -2.40 -6.60 11.36
N LEU A 48 -2.29 -5.69 10.39
CA LEU A 48 -1.06 -5.38 9.65
C LEU A 48 -0.41 -4.07 10.13
N ALA A 49 -0.88 -3.50 11.23
CA ALA A 49 -0.35 -2.25 11.77
C ALA A 49 1.17 -2.33 12.01
N GLY A 50 1.87 -1.26 11.60
CA GLY A 50 3.32 -1.15 11.72
C GLY A 50 4.12 -1.82 10.59
N GLN A 51 3.47 -2.51 9.66
CA GLN A 51 4.13 -2.97 8.44
C GLN A 51 4.30 -1.82 7.45
N LYS A 52 5.32 -1.95 6.60
CA LYS A 52 5.58 -1.01 5.50
C LYS A 52 5.48 -1.74 4.18
N LEU A 53 4.96 -1.02 3.18
CA LEU A 53 4.89 -1.46 1.79
C LEU A 53 5.60 -0.44 0.91
N THR A 54 6.69 -0.83 0.27
CA THR A 54 7.40 0.00 -0.68
C THR A 54 6.82 -0.15 -2.07
N VAL A 55 6.50 0.96 -2.72
CA VAL A 55 5.88 1.00 -4.05
C VAL A 55 6.73 1.86 -4.98
N LEU A 56 7.16 1.31 -6.12
CA LEU A 56 7.85 2.05 -7.16
C LEU A 56 6.96 2.18 -8.39
N GLY A 57 6.85 3.38 -8.92
CA GLY A 57 6.02 3.65 -10.11
C GLY A 57 6.55 4.79 -10.97
N PRO A 58 5.92 5.04 -12.14
CA PRO A 58 6.36 6.05 -13.09
C PRO A 58 5.84 7.45 -12.77
N TRP A 59 4.90 7.59 -11.84
CA TRP A 59 4.18 8.84 -11.63
C TRP A 59 4.96 9.86 -10.81
N LEU A 60 5.00 11.10 -11.31
CA LEU A 60 5.65 12.27 -10.71
C LEU A 60 4.70 13.47 -10.74
N GLY A 61 4.99 14.50 -9.94
CA GLY A 61 4.20 15.73 -9.91
C GLY A 61 2.72 15.47 -9.65
N GLY A 62 1.83 16.03 -10.45
CA GLY A 62 0.38 15.91 -10.28
C GLY A 62 -0.16 14.49 -10.33
N ASP A 63 0.42 13.62 -11.17
CA ASP A 63 0.02 12.21 -11.25
C ASP A 63 0.38 11.45 -9.97
N LYS A 64 1.55 11.77 -9.39
CA LYS A 64 1.95 11.27 -8.07
C LYS A 64 0.94 11.70 -7.01
N ASP A 65 0.57 12.99 -6.97
CA ASP A 65 -0.38 13.53 -6.00
C ASP A 65 -1.75 12.83 -6.10
N LEU A 66 -2.19 12.51 -7.33
CA LEU A 66 -3.42 11.76 -7.56
C LEU A 66 -3.31 10.32 -7.03
N PHE A 67 -2.23 9.62 -7.32
CA PHE A 67 -2.02 8.28 -6.81
C PHE A 67 -1.91 8.28 -5.27
N GLU A 68 -1.12 9.18 -4.71
CA GLU A 68 -0.98 9.30 -3.26
C GLU A 68 -2.29 9.68 -2.56
N SER A 69 -3.26 10.26 -3.26
CA SER A 69 -4.56 10.59 -2.67
C SER A 69 -5.44 9.38 -2.37
N VAL A 70 -5.17 8.21 -2.96
CA VAL A 70 -5.92 6.96 -2.70
C VAL A 70 -5.23 6.06 -1.66
N ILE A 71 -3.93 6.25 -1.44
CA ILE A 71 -3.15 5.48 -0.45
C ILE A 71 -3.74 5.54 0.97
N PRO A 72 -4.19 6.70 1.49
CA PRO A 72 -4.72 6.80 2.84
C PRO A 72 -5.90 5.89 3.14
N TYR A 73 -6.70 5.53 2.14
CA TYR A 73 -7.82 4.60 2.31
C TYR A 73 -7.32 3.18 2.62
N PHE A 74 -6.28 2.75 1.94
CA PHE A 74 -5.65 1.45 2.21
C PHE A 74 -4.94 1.46 3.57
N GLU A 75 -4.21 2.52 3.89
CA GLU A 75 -3.51 2.67 5.17
C GLU A 75 -4.49 2.66 6.35
N GLU A 76 -5.61 3.40 6.24
CA GLU A 76 -6.67 3.44 7.26
C GLU A 76 -7.30 2.06 7.46
N ALA A 77 -7.57 1.34 6.36
CA ALA A 77 -8.18 0.03 6.42
C ALA A 77 -7.26 -1.06 6.99
N THR A 78 -5.96 -0.98 6.73
CA THR A 78 -5.02 -2.08 7.01
C THR A 78 -4.04 -1.78 8.13
N GLY A 79 -3.78 -0.50 8.43
CA GLY A 79 -2.70 -0.07 9.32
C GLY A 79 -1.29 -0.16 8.71
N VAL A 80 -1.18 -0.56 7.44
CA VAL A 80 0.09 -0.60 6.70
C VAL A 80 0.50 0.82 6.32
N GLN A 81 1.78 1.14 6.39
CA GLN A 81 2.35 2.36 5.82
C GLN A 81 2.80 2.11 4.38
N VAL A 82 2.35 2.94 3.43
CA VAL A 82 2.75 2.85 2.03
C VAL A 82 3.77 3.94 1.71
N ASP A 83 4.94 3.53 1.24
CA ASP A 83 6.02 4.42 0.82
C ASP A 83 6.13 4.37 -0.72
N TYR A 84 5.55 5.37 -1.38
CA TYR A 84 5.57 5.47 -2.83
C TYR A 84 6.76 6.28 -3.32
N SER A 85 7.54 5.70 -4.22
CA SER A 85 8.62 6.35 -4.95
C SER A 85 8.28 6.44 -6.43
N GLY A 86 8.20 7.67 -6.96
CA GLY A 86 8.05 7.92 -8.39
C GLY A 86 9.39 8.08 -9.08
N SER A 87 9.55 7.52 -10.28
CA SER A 87 10.79 7.65 -11.06
C SER A 87 10.52 7.83 -12.55
N SER A 88 11.11 8.87 -13.16
CA SER A 88 11.12 9.03 -14.63
C SER A 88 11.94 7.95 -15.34
N SER A 89 12.80 7.25 -14.59
CA SER A 89 13.61 6.12 -15.07
C SER A 89 13.12 4.79 -14.52
N PHE A 90 11.81 4.69 -14.22
CA PHE A 90 11.19 3.52 -13.61
C PHE A 90 11.59 2.21 -14.29
N GLU A 91 11.53 2.16 -15.64
CA GLU A 91 11.80 0.93 -16.40
C GLU A 91 13.23 0.40 -16.20
N GLN A 92 14.19 1.30 -16.11
CA GLN A 92 15.59 0.95 -15.88
C GLN A 92 15.81 0.58 -14.41
N GLN A 93 15.24 1.37 -13.50
CA GLN A 93 15.40 1.19 -12.06
C GLN A 93 14.87 -0.16 -11.61
N ILE A 94 13.65 -0.53 -12.02
CA ILE A 94 13.04 -1.79 -11.59
C ILE A 94 13.82 -3.02 -12.05
N VAL A 95 14.45 -2.97 -13.24
CA VAL A 95 15.30 -4.06 -13.72
C VAL A 95 16.55 -4.17 -12.87
N ILE A 96 17.21 -3.05 -12.58
CA ILE A 96 18.43 -3.01 -11.75
C ILE A 96 18.12 -3.54 -10.34
N ASP A 97 17.04 -3.08 -9.72
CA ASP A 97 16.66 -3.48 -8.37
C ASP A 97 16.30 -4.97 -8.29
N ALA A 98 15.57 -5.48 -9.30
CA ALA A 98 15.24 -6.90 -9.39
C ALA A 98 16.49 -7.78 -9.59
N GLU A 99 17.44 -7.36 -10.43
CA GLU A 99 18.70 -8.08 -10.65
C GLU A 99 19.63 -8.01 -9.43
N ALA A 100 19.60 -6.90 -8.69
CA ALA A 100 20.34 -6.73 -7.44
C ALA A 100 19.74 -7.52 -6.25
N GLY A 101 18.53 -8.08 -6.41
CA GLY A 101 17.85 -8.81 -5.34
C GLY A 101 17.25 -7.89 -4.24
N SER A 102 17.04 -6.63 -4.56
CA SER A 102 16.45 -5.63 -3.65
C SER A 102 15.30 -4.84 -4.31
N PRO A 103 14.33 -5.51 -4.95
CA PRO A 103 13.21 -4.84 -5.57
C PRO A 103 12.26 -4.22 -4.52
N PRO A 104 11.43 -3.24 -4.90
CA PRO A 104 10.30 -2.81 -4.07
C PRO A 104 9.31 -3.96 -3.88
N ASP A 105 8.45 -3.85 -2.86
CA ASP A 105 7.38 -4.84 -2.62
C ASP A 105 6.37 -4.85 -3.75
N VAL A 106 6.06 -3.67 -4.31
CA VAL A 106 5.14 -3.48 -5.44
C VAL A 106 5.77 -2.59 -6.49
N ALA A 107 5.61 -2.98 -7.76
CA ALA A 107 5.99 -2.15 -8.90
C ALA A 107 4.79 -1.89 -9.80
N ILE A 108 4.61 -0.63 -10.26
CA ILE A 108 3.52 -0.22 -11.13
C ILE A 108 4.07 -0.05 -12.55
N PHE A 109 3.74 -0.98 -13.41
CA PHE A 109 4.27 -1.03 -14.76
C PHE A 109 3.38 -0.23 -15.73
N PRO A 110 3.90 0.82 -16.38
CA PRO A 110 3.18 1.53 -17.43
C PRO A 110 3.07 0.68 -18.72
N GLN A 111 3.95 -0.31 -18.87
CA GLN A 111 4.02 -1.16 -20.05
C GLN A 111 4.01 -2.64 -19.67
N PRO A 112 3.05 -3.44 -20.17
CA PRO A 112 2.94 -4.86 -19.81
C PRO A 112 4.12 -5.71 -20.28
N GLY A 113 4.82 -5.30 -21.36
CA GLY A 113 5.96 -6.04 -21.89
C GLY A 113 7.13 -6.17 -20.93
N LEU A 114 7.44 -5.13 -20.15
CA LEU A 114 8.48 -5.18 -19.14
C LEU A 114 8.09 -6.11 -17.99
N ALA A 115 6.85 -6.01 -17.52
CA ALA A 115 6.32 -6.91 -16.49
C ALA A 115 6.40 -8.37 -16.94
N ALA A 116 5.97 -8.67 -18.17
CA ALA A 116 6.06 -10.03 -18.73
C ALA A 116 7.52 -10.52 -18.82
N GLY A 117 8.46 -9.65 -19.18
CA GLY A 117 9.88 -9.99 -19.19
C GLY A 117 10.45 -10.36 -17.81
N LEU A 118 10.08 -9.61 -16.77
CA LEU A 118 10.48 -9.90 -15.38
C LEU A 118 9.79 -11.17 -14.85
N ALA A 119 8.51 -11.37 -15.20
CA ALA A 119 7.77 -12.58 -14.85
C ALA A 119 8.42 -13.84 -15.47
N ALA A 120 8.81 -13.79 -16.73
CA ALA A 120 9.50 -14.89 -17.41
C ALA A 120 10.84 -15.26 -16.78
N LYS A 121 11.50 -14.29 -16.13
CA LYS A 121 12.72 -14.49 -15.34
C LYS A 121 12.46 -14.98 -13.89
N GLY A 122 11.20 -15.15 -13.49
CA GLY A 122 10.81 -15.51 -12.13
C GLY A 122 11.03 -14.39 -11.10
N GLN A 123 11.11 -13.14 -11.54
CA GLN A 123 11.36 -11.97 -10.69
C GLN A 123 10.07 -11.31 -10.19
N LEU A 124 8.90 -11.76 -10.64
CA LEU A 124 7.60 -11.35 -10.10
C LEU A 124 6.94 -12.50 -9.35
N LYS A 125 6.31 -12.16 -8.24
CA LYS A 125 5.52 -13.09 -7.45
C LYS A 125 4.18 -13.35 -8.17
N THR A 126 3.86 -14.62 -8.36
CA THR A 126 2.55 -15.02 -8.89
C THR A 126 1.45 -14.64 -7.90
N LEU A 127 0.39 -14.01 -8.39
CA LEU A 127 -0.80 -13.71 -7.59
C LEU A 127 -1.58 -15.00 -7.31
N THR A 128 -2.35 -14.97 -6.22
CA THR A 128 -3.18 -16.11 -5.81
C THR A 128 -4.37 -16.31 -6.75
N ASP A 129 -4.91 -17.53 -6.77
CA ASP A 129 -6.14 -17.83 -7.52
C ASP A 129 -7.32 -16.97 -7.06
N GLU A 130 -7.37 -16.62 -5.79
CA GLU A 130 -8.36 -15.70 -5.22
C GLU A 130 -8.25 -14.31 -5.85
N THR A 131 -7.05 -13.75 -5.95
CA THR A 131 -6.82 -12.46 -6.62
C THR A 131 -7.19 -12.53 -8.10
N ARG A 132 -6.84 -13.64 -8.76
CA ARG A 132 -7.22 -13.88 -10.15
C ARG A 132 -8.73 -13.90 -10.32
N GLN A 133 -9.45 -14.63 -9.46
CA GLN A 133 -10.90 -14.70 -9.50
C GLN A 133 -11.54 -13.33 -9.25
N TRP A 134 -11.00 -12.57 -8.28
CA TRP A 134 -11.47 -11.20 -8.02
C TRP A 134 -11.33 -10.30 -9.27
N ILE A 135 -10.23 -10.40 -10.03
CA ILE A 135 -10.05 -9.66 -11.29
C ILE A 135 -11.10 -10.07 -12.32
N VAL A 136 -11.35 -11.37 -12.47
CA VAL A 136 -12.36 -11.91 -13.40
C VAL A 136 -13.75 -11.37 -13.08
N ASP A 137 -14.10 -11.29 -11.80
CA ASP A 137 -15.43 -10.91 -11.34
C ASP A 137 -15.67 -9.38 -11.38
N ASN A 138 -14.60 -8.58 -11.33
CA ASN A 138 -14.71 -7.13 -11.17
C ASN A 138 -14.26 -6.30 -12.39
N TYR A 139 -13.66 -6.92 -13.40
CA TYR A 139 -13.21 -6.22 -14.61
C TYR A 139 -13.83 -6.80 -15.87
N ASP A 140 -14.25 -5.95 -16.79
CA ASP A 140 -14.88 -6.33 -18.07
C ASP A 140 -13.99 -7.24 -18.94
N GLY A 141 -12.67 -7.20 -18.74
CA GLY A 141 -11.72 -8.09 -19.40
C GLY A 141 -11.84 -9.57 -19.00
N GLY A 142 -12.50 -9.85 -17.86
CA GLY A 142 -12.74 -11.21 -17.35
C GLY A 142 -11.46 -12.06 -17.39
N GLU A 143 -11.59 -13.30 -17.88
CA GLU A 143 -10.49 -14.25 -18.02
C GLU A 143 -9.29 -13.72 -18.84
N SER A 144 -9.54 -12.88 -19.83
CA SER A 144 -8.47 -12.30 -20.65
C SER A 144 -7.63 -11.29 -19.87
N GLY A 145 -8.27 -10.48 -19.01
CA GLY A 145 -7.59 -9.52 -18.14
C GLY A 145 -6.79 -10.17 -17.02
N ALA A 146 -7.18 -11.38 -16.60
CA ALA A 146 -6.52 -12.12 -15.54
C ALA A 146 -5.31 -12.96 -15.97
N ARG A 147 -4.93 -12.92 -17.25
CA ARG A 147 -3.81 -13.74 -17.82
C ARG A 147 -2.47 -12.98 -17.92
N LEU A 148 -2.37 -11.84 -17.30
CA LEU A 148 -1.12 -11.04 -17.27
C LEU A 148 -0.13 -11.57 -16.26
#